data_09d9b36afeb576b8cad4afc4a0c970c7
#
_entry.id   09d9b36afeb576b8cad4afc4a0c970c7
#
_cell.length_a   1.000
_cell.length_b   1.000
_cell.length_c   1.000
_cell.angle_alpha   90.00
_cell.angle_beta   90.00
_cell.angle_gamma   90.00
#
_symmetry.space_group_name_H-M   'P 1'
#
loop_
_entity.id
_entity.type
_entity.pdbx_description
1 polymer ?
#
loop_
_entity_poly.entity_id
_entity_poly.type
_entity_poly.pdbx_seq_one_letter_code
_entity_poly.pdbx_strand_id
1 'polypeptide(L)'
;MEKVLNLALKQCEEAEVFSYTSEEIPVEFESNRLKNIESSQSTVIALRIIRNGRIGYGAATNLEDAEKLVAMAVETSQFGMKARFELPAPQQYLDVKTYDPAVEKVTIEEMVQLGQELVDAVTGASSEIMCDAGVSRASGSVTIINSKGLNATYHSSLFSMGIGGTLIRGTDMLFVGDGKYSSHPVRSGKEIIENVLRQLDWAKEQAKIASGTVPVIFTPHGVGNALIAPLTSAFSGRMVLEGASPLKDKLGESLFSPSLTITDNATEDYEAASAPFDDEGVAVRSTPLINQGVVENFYYDLHTAALAGTQSTGNGNRSGGGLPSPGINALVIGEGDTSFDEMIADIKEGLIIDQLMGGEQGNILGGDFSGNVLLGYKIENGKIVGRVKNTMIHGNVYQLLKDVAAIGSDGRWVGSSIYAPSIYCHKISVASE
;
A
#
# COMPACT_ATOMS: atom_id res chain seq x y z
N MET A 1 9.61 -0.51 -28.25
CA MET A 1 8.85 0.70 -27.90
C MET A 1 8.92 1.77 -28.99
N GLU A 2 10.09 2.17 -29.51
CA GLU A 2 10.23 3.19 -30.58
C GLU A 2 9.42 2.86 -31.85
N LYS A 3 9.39 1.58 -32.28
CA LYS A 3 8.54 1.15 -33.41
C LYS A 3 7.06 1.46 -33.18
N VAL A 4 6.55 1.19 -31.97
CA VAL A 4 5.16 1.47 -31.59
C VAL A 4 4.91 2.97 -31.61
N LEU A 5 5.79 3.76 -30.98
CA LEU A 5 5.70 5.22 -30.95
C LEU A 5 5.66 5.82 -32.35
N ASN A 6 6.59 5.40 -33.21
CA ASN A 6 6.68 5.88 -34.60
C ASN A 6 5.48 5.47 -35.47
N LEU A 7 4.88 4.32 -35.21
CA LEU A 7 3.64 3.91 -35.89
C LEU A 7 2.44 4.72 -35.40
N ALA A 8 2.34 4.95 -34.10
CA ALA A 8 1.26 5.74 -33.51
C ALA A 8 1.27 7.19 -34.01
N LEU A 9 2.43 7.83 -34.08
CA LEU A 9 2.60 9.20 -34.56
C LEU A 9 2.24 9.43 -36.03
N LYS A 10 2.04 8.38 -36.82
CA LYS A 10 1.46 8.49 -38.16
C LYS A 10 -0.04 8.70 -38.13
N GLN A 11 -0.70 8.49 -36.98
CA GLN A 11 -2.15 8.47 -36.85
C GLN A 11 -2.71 9.37 -35.74
N CYS A 12 -1.85 10.03 -34.95
CA CYS A 12 -2.23 10.88 -33.82
C CYS A 12 -1.25 12.05 -33.64
N GLU A 13 -1.64 13.04 -32.85
CA GLU A 13 -0.84 14.23 -32.56
C GLU A 13 0.24 13.94 -31.53
N GLU A 14 -0.10 13.18 -30.47
CA GLU A 14 0.83 12.82 -29.41
C GLU A 14 0.68 11.33 -29.05
N ALA A 15 1.76 10.73 -28.62
CA ALA A 15 1.76 9.34 -28.17
C ALA A 15 2.78 9.11 -27.06
N GLU A 16 2.46 8.18 -26.18
CA GLU A 16 3.30 7.69 -25.09
C GLU A 16 3.24 6.16 -25.06
N VAL A 17 4.40 5.53 -24.93
CA VAL A 17 4.52 4.08 -24.72
C VAL A 17 5.13 3.84 -23.35
N PHE A 18 4.39 3.15 -22.52
CA PHE A 18 4.83 2.65 -21.21
C PHE A 18 5.17 1.17 -21.35
N SER A 19 6.21 0.72 -20.66
CA SER A 19 6.54 -0.70 -20.54
C SER A 19 6.98 -1.01 -19.12
N TYR A 20 6.38 -2.05 -18.56
CA TYR A 20 6.78 -2.67 -17.31
C TYR A 20 7.17 -4.12 -17.58
N THR A 21 8.34 -4.53 -17.11
CA THR A 21 8.79 -5.94 -17.13
C THR A 21 9.14 -6.36 -15.72
N SER A 22 8.81 -7.58 -15.35
CA SER A 22 9.14 -8.16 -14.05
C SER A 22 9.45 -9.64 -14.19
N GLU A 23 10.47 -10.09 -13.47
CA GLU A 23 10.75 -11.49 -13.22
C GLU A 23 10.66 -11.73 -11.71
N GLU A 24 9.89 -12.74 -11.30
CA GLU A 24 9.69 -13.11 -9.91
C GLU A 24 9.96 -14.60 -9.71
N ILE A 25 10.62 -14.93 -8.62
CA ILE A 25 10.84 -16.29 -8.15
C ILE A 25 10.30 -16.41 -6.73
N PRO A 26 9.06 -16.91 -6.56
CA PRO A 26 8.49 -17.21 -5.26
C PRO A 26 8.94 -18.59 -4.76
N VAL A 27 9.07 -18.71 -3.46
CA VAL A 27 9.17 -19.96 -2.69
C VAL A 27 8.00 -19.97 -1.73
N GLU A 28 7.08 -20.90 -1.91
CA GLU A 28 5.81 -20.95 -1.18
C GLU A 28 5.72 -22.18 -0.30
N PHE A 29 5.34 -21.98 0.95
CA PHE A 29 4.99 -23.02 1.91
C PHE A 29 3.49 -22.95 2.17
N GLU A 30 2.83 -24.12 2.11
CA GLU A 30 1.41 -24.28 2.43
C GLU A 30 1.26 -25.39 3.46
N SER A 31 0.48 -25.12 4.50
CA SER A 31 0.22 -26.10 5.57
C SER A 31 1.51 -26.70 6.15
N ASN A 32 2.46 -25.83 6.49
CA ASN A 32 3.77 -26.15 7.09
C ASN A 32 4.77 -26.87 6.17
N ARG A 33 4.54 -26.93 4.86
CA ARG A 33 5.41 -27.65 3.93
C ARG A 33 5.71 -26.82 2.68
N LEU A 34 6.94 -26.98 2.18
CA LEU A 34 7.29 -26.43 0.88
C LEU A 34 6.32 -26.97 -0.19
N LYS A 35 5.68 -26.07 -0.90
CA LYS A 35 4.63 -26.39 -1.88
C LYS A 35 5.07 -26.13 -3.31
N ASN A 36 5.58 -24.93 -3.57
CA ASN A 36 5.83 -24.47 -4.92
C ASN A 36 7.08 -23.60 -5.01
N ILE A 37 7.77 -23.73 -6.14
CA ILE A 37 8.86 -22.84 -6.58
C ILE A 37 8.70 -22.71 -8.09
N GLU A 38 8.15 -21.59 -8.55
CA GLU A 38 7.90 -21.39 -9.97
C GLU A 38 8.28 -19.94 -10.34
N SER A 39 9.22 -19.81 -11.29
CA SER A 39 9.57 -18.48 -11.80
C SER A 39 8.49 -17.98 -12.75
N SER A 40 8.13 -16.73 -12.61
CA SER A 40 7.20 -16.04 -13.51
C SER A 40 7.85 -14.81 -14.13
N GLN A 41 7.58 -14.59 -15.40
CA GLN A 41 7.96 -13.37 -16.09
C GLN A 41 6.71 -12.70 -16.63
N SER A 42 6.58 -11.40 -16.35
CA SER A 42 5.47 -10.60 -16.85
C SER A 42 5.99 -9.40 -17.64
N THR A 43 5.24 -9.06 -18.68
CA THR A 43 5.49 -7.84 -19.47
C THR A 43 4.15 -7.16 -19.73
N VAL A 44 4.12 -5.88 -19.49
CA VAL A 44 2.99 -5.01 -19.82
C VAL A 44 3.51 -3.90 -20.71
N ILE A 45 2.84 -3.67 -21.83
CA ILE A 45 3.10 -2.56 -22.75
C ILE A 45 1.82 -1.82 -22.95
N ALA A 46 1.77 -0.54 -22.60
CA ALA A 46 0.63 0.32 -22.80
C ALA A 46 0.96 1.45 -23.77
N LEU A 47 0.05 1.69 -24.71
CA LEU A 47 0.09 2.81 -25.61
C LEU A 47 -1.04 3.76 -25.28
N ARG A 48 -0.72 5.01 -24.97
CA ARG A 48 -1.66 6.12 -24.87
C ARG A 48 -1.41 7.08 -26.00
N ILE A 49 -2.46 7.48 -26.71
CA ILE A 49 -2.40 8.47 -27.78
C ILE A 49 -3.34 9.63 -27.53
N ILE A 50 -3.03 10.80 -28.07
CA ILE A 50 -3.97 11.92 -28.20
C ILE A 50 -4.24 12.10 -29.68
N ARG A 51 -5.51 11.86 -30.07
CA ARG A 51 -5.98 11.96 -31.45
C ARG A 51 -7.26 12.79 -31.50
N ASN A 52 -7.26 13.86 -32.31
CA ASN A 52 -8.35 14.84 -32.39
C ASN A 52 -8.72 15.38 -30.99
N GLY A 53 -7.69 15.60 -30.13
CA GLY A 53 -7.88 16.07 -28.77
C GLY A 53 -8.52 15.07 -27.81
N ARG A 54 -8.60 13.78 -28.17
CA ARG A 54 -9.14 12.68 -27.34
C ARG A 54 -8.10 11.64 -27.03
N ILE A 55 -8.20 11.07 -25.84
CA ILE A 55 -7.31 10.01 -25.36
C ILE A 55 -7.74 8.68 -25.98
N GLY A 56 -6.81 8.00 -26.65
CA GLY A 56 -6.95 6.63 -27.06
C GLY A 56 -5.94 5.74 -26.31
N TYR A 57 -6.24 4.46 -26.20
CA TYR A 57 -5.46 3.57 -25.36
C TYR A 57 -5.52 2.14 -25.89
N GLY A 58 -4.40 1.44 -25.71
CA GLY A 58 -4.28 0.00 -25.92
C GLY A 58 -3.20 -0.59 -25.02
N ALA A 59 -3.31 -1.89 -24.72
CA ALA A 59 -2.30 -2.62 -23.96
C ALA A 59 -2.01 -3.98 -24.61
N ALA A 60 -0.79 -4.46 -24.42
CA ALA A 60 -0.31 -5.75 -24.89
C ALA A 60 0.71 -6.32 -23.90
N THR A 61 0.96 -7.62 -24.01
CA THR A 61 2.00 -8.32 -23.24
C THR A 61 3.29 -8.55 -24.00
N ASN A 62 3.32 -8.19 -25.29
CA ASN A 62 4.51 -8.24 -26.13
C ASN A 62 4.47 -7.17 -27.24
N LEU A 63 5.61 -6.93 -27.89
CA LEU A 63 5.76 -5.94 -28.97
C LEU A 63 5.60 -6.54 -30.38
N GLU A 64 5.25 -7.82 -30.51
CA GLU A 64 5.20 -8.47 -31.82
C GLU A 64 4.11 -7.86 -32.72
N ASP A 65 2.99 -7.46 -32.12
CA ASP A 65 1.82 -6.95 -32.80
C ASP A 65 1.65 -5.42 -32.62
N ALA A 66 2.73 -4.67 -32.87
CA ALA A 66 2.74 -3.21 -32.72
C ALA A 66 1.62 -2.49 -33.52
N GLU A 67 1.28 -3.01 -34.71
CA GLU A 67 0.23 -2.45 -35.56
C GLU A 67 -1.16 -2.62 -34.92
N LYS A 68 -1.41 -3.79 -34.32
CA LYS A 68 -2.66 -4.07 -33.63
C LYS A 68 -2.80 -3.20 -32.38
N LEU A 69 -1.73 -3.02 -31.60
CA LEU A 69 -1.71 -2.13 -30.45
C LEU A 69 -2.06 -0.69 -30.82
N VAL A 70 -1.49 -0.19 -31.92
CA VAL A 70 -1.80 1.14 -32.45
C VAL A 70 -3.25 1.21 -32.94
N ALA A 71 -3.74 0.18 -33.66
CA ALA A 71 -5.13 0.13 -34.13
C ALA A 71 -6.12 0.19 -32.96
N MET A 72 -5.87 -0.55 -31.87
CA MET A 72 -6.69 -0.50 -30.64
C MET A 72 -6.72 0.90 -30.03
N ALA A 73 -5.58 1.57 -29.91
CA ALA A 73 -5.52 2.92 -29.37
C ALA A 73 -6.25 3.93 -30.26
N VAL A 74 -6.16 3.78 -31.59
CA VAL A 74 -6.88 4.62 -32.56
C VAL A 74 -8.38 4.40 -32.46
N GLU A 75 -8.86 3.15 -32.35
CA GLU A 75 -10.26 2.83 -32.21
C GLU A 75 -10.85 3.40 -30.90
N THR A 76 -10.18 3.16 -29.78
CA THR A 76 -10.63 3.65 -28.47
C THR A 76 -10.64 5.18 -28.38
N SER A 77 -9.77 5.88 -29.13
CA SER A 77 -9.76 7.35 -29.16
C SER A 77 -11.05 7.98 -29.65
N GLN A 78 -11.87 7.26 -30.42
CA GLN A 78 -13.15 7.78 -30.92
C GLN A 78 -14.15 8.05 -29.77
N PHE A 79 -14.03 7.28 -28.68
CA PHE A 79 -14.92 7.36 -27.52
C PHE A 79 -14.21 7.91 -26.28
N GLY A 80 -12.89 8.18 -26.38
CA GLY A 80 -12.05 8.62 -25.29
C GLY A 80 -12.41 10.00 -24.75
N MET A 81 -12.02 10.24 -23.52
CA MET A 81 -12.12 11.54 -22.87
C MET A 81 -11.28 12.60 -23.63
N LYS A 82 -11.67 13.87 -23.51
CA LYS A 82 -10.85 14.98 -24.02
C LYS A 82 -9.56 15.07 -23.23
N ALA A 83 -8.43 15.06 -23.91
CA ALA A 83 -7.14 15.36 -23.30
C ALA A 83 -7.11 16.85 -22.88
N ARG A 84 -6.77 17.09 -21.62
CA ARG A 84 -6.64 18.44 -21.03
C ARG A 84 -5.22 18.73 -20.57
N PHE A 85 -4.34 17.76 -20.72
CA PHE A 85 -2.94 17.81 -20.32
C PHE A 85 -2.03 17.67 -21.54
N GLU A 86 -0.77 17.99 -21.36
CA GLU A 86 0.32 17.69 -22.28
C GLU A 86 1.17 16.55 -21.73
N LEU A 87 1.72 15.71 -22.59
CA LEU A 87 2.68 14.70 -22.20
C LEU A 87 3.96 15.39 -21.67
N PRO A 88 4.65 14.82 -20.65
CA PRO A 88 5.81 15.45 -20.06
C PRO A 88 7.00 15.49 -21.06
N ALA A 89 7.70 16.62 -21.06
CA ALA A 89 9.00 16.75 -21.71
C ALA A 89 10.09 16.07 -20.88
N PRO A 90 11.29 15.85 -21.44
CA PRO A 90 12.43 15.39 -20.66
C PRO A 90 12.68 16.28 -19.43
N GLN A 91 12.87 15.66 -18.28
CA GLN A 91 13.08 16.36 -17.00
C GLN A 91 14.17 15.66 -16.19
N GLN A 92 14.65 16.33 -15.15
CA GLN A 92 15.57 15.71 -14.20
C GLN A 92 14.78 14.96 -13.14
N TYR A 93 15.24 13.76 -12.82
CA TYR A 93 14.70 12.93 -11.75
C TYR A 93 15.66 12.91 -10.57
N LEU A 94 15.12 12.69 -9.37
CA LEU A 94 15.93 12.36 -8.20
C LEU A 94 16.64 11.02 -8.43
N ASP A 95 17.87 10.90 -7.94
CA ASP A 95 18.63 9.65 -7.99
C ASP A 95 18.17 8.73 -6.85
N VAL A 96 16.91 8.28 -6.90
CA VAL A 96 16.34 7.35 -5.93
C VAL A 96 16.85 5.94 -6.19
N LYS A 97 17.36 5.28 -5.16
CA LYS A 97 17.87 3.91 -5.26
C LYS A 97 16.70 2.93 -5.15
N THR A 98 16.37 2.29 -6.25
CA THR A 98 15.24 1.35 -6.37
C THR A 98 15.68 -0.08 -6.67
N TYR A 99 16.97 -0.29 -6.91
CA TYR A 99 17.51 -1.57 -7.34
C TYR A 99 18.79 -1.93 -6.59
N ASP A 100 18.80 -3.12 -6.01
CA ASP A 100 19.98 -3.77 -5.44
C ASP A 100 20.25 -5.10 -6.15
N PRO A 101 21.35 -5.23 -6.90
CA PRO A 101 21.70 -6.47 -7.60
C PRO A 101 21.96 -7.66 -6.64
N ALA A 102 22.07 -7.42 -5.34
CA ALA A 102 22.18 -8.48 -4.35
C ALA A 102 20.88 -9.29 -4.19
N VAL A 103 19.74 -8.71 -4.54
CA VAL A 103 18.44 -9.43 -4.53
C VAL A 103 18.47 -10.59 -5.53
N GLU A 104 18.94 -10.35 -6.76
CA GLU A 104 19.02 -11.40 -7.78
C GLU A 104 20.00 -12.53 -7.44
N LYS A 105 20.96 -12.27 -6.56
CA LYS A 105 21.97 -13.23 -6.11
C LYS A 105 21.50 -14.12 -4.95
N VAL A 106 20.35 -13.83 -4.34
CA VAL A 106 19.78 -14.71 -3.32
C VAL A 106 19.36 -16.01 -4.00
N THR A 107 19.90 -17.13 -3.55
CA THR A 107 19.61 -18.43 -4.17
C THR A 107 18.25 -18.97 -3.73
N ILE A 108 17.71 -19.89 -4.50
CA ILE A 108 16.45 -20.58 -4.14
C ILE A 108 16.64 -21.34 -2.83
N GLU A 109 17.79 -21.98 -2.63
CA GLU A 109 18.14 -22.69 -1.41
C GLU A 109 18.13 -21.79 -0.18
N GLU A 110 18.68 -20.57 -0.30
CA GLU A 110 18.62 -19.57 0.78
C GLU A 110 17.17 -19.15 1.08
N MET A 111 16.34 -18.94 0.06
CA MET A 111 14.92 -18.60 0.24
C MET A 111 14.13 -19.76 0.87
N VAL A 112 14.38 -21.00 0.46
CA VAL A 112 13.79 -22.21 1.09
C VAL A 112 14.18 -22.28 2.56
N GLN A 113 15.45 -22.05 2.89
CA GLN A 113 15.93 -22.06 4.28
C GLN A 113 15.23 -20.99 5.11
N LEU A 114 15.14 -19.76 4.61
CA LEU A 114 14.44 -18.65 5.30
C LEU A 114 12.96 -18.98 5.54
N GLY A 115 12.27 -19.51 4.54
CA GLY A 115 10.86 -19.90 4.67
C GLY A 115 10.68 -21.06 5.67
N GLN A 116 11.58 -22.05 5.67
CA GLN A 116 11.54 -23.16 6.62
C GLN A 116 11.82 -22.66 8.05
N GLU A 117 12.76 -21.74 8.25
CA GLU A 117 13.03 -21.11 9.56
C GLU A 117 11.78 -20.41 10.13
N LEU A 118 11.02 -19.68 9.28
CA LEU A 118 9.74 -19.08 9.68
C LEU A 118 8.75 -20.14 10.16
N VAL A 119 8.53 -21.19 9.34
CA VAL A 119 7.58 -22.27 9.63
C VAL A 119 8.00 -23.01 10.91
N ASP A 120 9.26 -23.40 11.06
CA ASP A 120 9.76 -24.13 12.21
C ASP A 120 9.63 -23.33 13.51
N ALA A 121 9.91 -22.04 13.47
CA ALA A 121 9.79 -21.18 14.64
C ALA A 121 8.34 -21.05 15.13
N VAL A 122 7.39 -20.87 14.21
CA VAL A 122 5.96 -20.69 14.55
C VAL A 122 5.33 -22.02 14.97
N THR A 123 5.60 -23.12 14.25
CA THR A 123 5.11 -24.45 14.63
C THR A 123 5.74 -24.98 15.92
N GLY A 124 7.00 -24.58 16.22
CA GLY A 124 7.66 -24.85 17.49
C GLY A 124 6.95 -24.23 18.69
N ALA A 125 6.31 -23.08 18.51
CA ALA A 125 5.50 -22.44 19.56
C ALA A 125 4.10 -23.08 19.73
N SER A 126 3.54 -23.64 18.66
CA SER A 126 2.25 -24.32 18.69
C SER A 126 2.21 -25.39 17.59
N SER A 127 2.21 -26.67 17.99
CA SER A 127 2.17 -27.79 17.05
C SER A 127 0.82 -27.94 16.30
N GLU A 128 -0.23 -27.25 16.74
CA GLU A 128 -1.55 -27.27 16.12
C GLU A 128 -1.72 -26.19 15.03
N ILE A 129 -0.75 -25.26 14.92
CA ILE A 129 -0.85 -24.17 13.97
C ILE A 129 -0.51 -24.63 12.55
N MET A 130 -1.33 -24.25 11.60
CA MET A 130 -1.04 -24.39 10.18
C MET A 130 -0.50 -23.06 9.65
N CYS A 131 0.68 -23.10 9.08
CA CYS A 131 1.36 -21.94 8.54
C CYS A 131 1.41 -22.00 7.02
N ASP A 132 1.16 -20.86 6.41
CA ASP A 132 1.50 -20.56 5.03
C ASP A 132 2.58 -19.48 5.05
N ALA A 133 3.71 -19.73 4.39
CA ALA A 133 4.83 -18.81 4.36
C ALA A 133 5.28 -18.58 2.93
N GLY A 134 5.82 -17.40 2.67
CA GLY A 134 6.36 -17.04 1.36
C GLY A 134 7.67 -16.29 1.48
N VAL A 135 8.62 -16.64 0.60
CA VAL A 135 9.83 -15.87 0.38
C VAL A 135 9.96 -15.65 -1.12
N SER A 136 10.04 -14.42 -1.57
CA SER A 136 10.10 -14.11 -2.99
C SER A 136 11.20 -13.09 -3.27
N ARG A 137 11.80 -13.20 -4.43
CA ARG A 137 12.63 -12.15 -5.02
C ARG A 137 12.10 -11.79 -6.39
N ALA A 138 12.10 -10.50 -6.68
CA ALA A 138 11.73 -10.00 -7.99
C ALA A 138 12.70 -8.91 -8.45
N SER A 139 12.86 -8.79 -9.76
CA SER A 139 13.50 -7.65 -10.39
C SER A 139 12.70 -7.23 -11.62
N GLY A 140 12.79 -5.95 -11.96
CA GLY A 140 12.04 -5.43 -13.09
C GLY A 140 12.53 -4.09 -13.58
N SER A 141 11.85 -3.59 -14.60
CA SER A 141 12.11 -2.25 -15.13
C SER A 141 10.84 -1.58 -15.61
N VAL A 142 10.78 -0.28 -15.40
CA VAL A 142 9.79 0.62 -16.00
C VAL A 142 10.47 1.48 -17.04
N THR A 143 9.90 1.55 -18.23
CA THR A 143 10.38 2.44 -19.30
C THR A 143 9.21 3.23 -19.87
N ILE A 144 9.42 4.53 -20.06
CA ILE A 144 8.44 5.43 -20.68
C ILE A 144 9.13 6.20 -21.78
N ILE A 145 8.56 6.18 -22.98
CA ILE A 145 8.95 7.04 -24.09
C ILE A 145 7.74 7.78 -24.64
N ASN A 146 7.89 9.03 -25.05
CA ASN A 146 6.78 9.78 -25.62
C ASN A 146 7.18 10.70 -26.78
N SER A 147 6.19 11.28 -27.43
CA SER A 147 6.34 12.19 -28.59
C SER A 147 6.97 13.56 -28.25
N LYS A 148 7.08 13.92 -26.97
CA LYS A 148 7.77 15.15 -26.51
C LYS A 148 9.27 14.92 -26.28
N GLY A 149 9.78 13.71 -26.59
CA GLY A 149 11.19 13.35 -26.46
C GLY A 149 11.56 12.78 -25.08
N LEU A 150 10.60 12.55 -24.19
CA LEU A 150 10.87 11.82 -22.96
C LEU A 150 11.31 10.39 -23.30
N ASN A 151 12.39 9.96 -22.66
CA ASN A 151 12.87 8.56 -22.66
C ASN A 151 13.50 8.32 -21.28
N ALA A 152 12.75 7.68 -20.42
CA ALA A 152 13.11 7.44 -19.03
C ALA A 152 12.97 5.97 -18.68
N THR A 153 13.95 5.44 -17.96
CA THR A 153 13.95 4.04 -17.47
C THR A 153 14.52 4.00 -16.07
N TYR A 154 13.89 3.20 -15.22
CA TYR A 154 14.52 2.77 -13.97
C TYR A 154 14.34 1.26 -13.78
N HIS A 155 15.23 0.67 -12.99
CA HIS A 155 15.17 -0.72 -12.56
C HIS A 155 14.72 -0.78 -11.11
N SER A 156 14.04 -1.85 -10.74
CA SER A 156 13.62 -2.12 -9.38
C SER A 156 13.97 -3.55 -8.98
N SER A 157 14.25 -3.74 -7.71
CA SER A 157 14.33 -5.05 -7.08
C SER A 157 13.38 -5.09 -5.89
N LEU A 158 12.85 -6.27 -5.62
CA LEU A 158 11.99 -6.51 -4.47
C LEU A 158 12.34 -7.85 -3.85
N PHE A 159 12.53 -7.85 -2.55
CA PHE A 159 12.59 -9.05 -1.73
C PHE A 159 11.42 -9.01 -0.75
N SER A 160 10.65 -10.07 -0.69
CA SER A 160 9.55 -10.20 0.27
C SER A 160 9.69 -11.49 1.07
N MET A 161 9.31 -11.42 2.33
CA MET A 161 9.27 -12.57 3.22
C MET A 161 8.12 -12.40 4.21
N GLY A 162 7.34 -13.46 4.46
CA GLY A 162 6.24 -13.40 5.41
C GLY A 162 5.72 -14.78 5.78
N ILE A 163 4.98 -14.81 6.87
CA ILE A 163 4.28 -16.00 7.36
C ILE A 163 2.91 -15.62 7.92
N GLY A 164 1.90 -16.43 7.58
CA GLY A 164 0.59 -16.43 8.22
C GLY A 164 0.38 -17.76 8.93
N GLY A 165 -0.20 -17.72 10.13
CA GLY A 165 -0.55 -18.90 10.90
C GLY A 165 -2.03 -18.94 11.21
N THR A 166 -2.66 -20.09 11.03
CA THR A 166 -4.06 -20.35 11.39
C THR A 166 -4.13 -21.46 12.43
N LEU A 167 -4.75 -21.15 13.57
CA LEU A 167 -4.99 -22.11 14.64
C LEU A 167 -6.50 -22.31 14.80
N ILE A 168 -6.97 -23.55 14.63
CA ILE A 168 -8.40 -23.90 14.71
C ILE A 168 -8.64 -24.82 15.91
N ARG A 169 -9.48 -24.39 16.83
CA ARG A 169 -9.90 -25.15 18.02
C ARG A 169 -11.42 -25.16 18.12
N GLY A 170 -12.06 -26.18 17.56
CA GLY A 170 -13.49 -26.25 17.44
C GLY A 170 -14.05 -25.16 16.53
N THR A 171 -14.83 -24.23 17.06
CA THR A 171 -15.34 -23.05 16.33
C THR A 171 -14.44 -21.82 16.48
N ASP A 172 -13.35 -21.92 17.23
CA ASP A 172 -12.42 -20.84 17.43
C ASP A 172 -11.32 -20.85 16.36
N MET A 173 -11.13 -19.72 15.69
CA MET A 173 -10.09 -19.51 14.71
C MET A 173 -9.22 -18.33 15.14
N LEU A 174 -7.93 -18.54 15.22
CA LEU A 174 -6.93 -17.50 15.45
C LEU A 174 -6.08 -17.35 14.20
N PHE A 175 -5.95 -16.14 13.73
CA PHE A 175 -5.06 -15.77 12.63
C PHE A 175 -3.94 -14.91 13.19
N VAL A 176 -2.71 -15.27 12.89
CA VAL A 176 -1.52 -14.50 13.23
C VAL A 176 -0.66 -14.35 11.98
N GLY A 177 0.15 -13.33 11.89
CA GLY A 177 1.04 -13.19 10.73
C GLY A 177 1.81 -11.89 10.74
N ASP A 178 2.92 -11.91 10.01
CA ASP A 178 3.74 -10.74 9.75
C ASP A 178 4.54 -10.94 8.47
N GLY A 179 5.05 -9.85 7.91
CA GLY A 179 5.86 -9.87 6.69
C GLY A 179 6.67 -8.60 6.50
N LYS A 180 7.67 -8.71 5.61
CA LYS A 180 8.58 -7.62 5.28
C LYS A 180 8.82 -7.56 3.77
N TYR A 181 8.85 -6.34 3.26
CA TYR A 181 9.19 -6.00 1.88
C TYR A 181 10.40 -5.08 1.88
N SER A 182 11.30 -5.24 0.93
CA SER A 182 12.51 -4.43 0.83
C SER A 182 13.09 -4.48 -0.58
N SER A 183 13.71 -3.43 -1.06
CA SER A 183 14.55 -3.48 -2.27
C SER A 183 15.94 -4.08 -2.00
N HIS A 184 16.26 -4.40 -0.75
CA HIS A 184 17.43 -5.17 -0.34
C HIS A 184 17.08 -6.61 0.04
N PRO A 185 18.03 -7.57 -0.04
CA PRO A 185 17.79 -8.92 0.49
C PRO A 185 17.52 -8.90 1.99
N VAL A 186 16.42 -9.48 2.42
CA VAL A 186 16.16 -9.74 3.84
C VAL A 186 16.79 -11.07 4.21
N ARG A 187 17.83 -11.04 5.05
CA ARG A 187 18.65 -12.21 5.39
C ARG A 187 18.25 -12.90 6.70
N SER A 188 17.23 -12.41 7.38
CA SER A 188 16.76 -12.97 8.65
C SER A 188 15.26 -12.72 8.83
N GLY A 189 14.51 -13.75 9.19
CA GLY A 189 13.11 -13.68 9.59
C GLY A 189 12.89 -13.33 11.06
N LYS A 190 13.93 -13.00 11.80
CA LYS A 190 13.87 -12.82 13.26
C LYS A 190 12.76 -11.86 13.71
N GLU A 191 12.67 -10.68 13.10
CA GLU A 191 11.66 -9.68 13.44
C GLU A 191 10.24 -10.20 13.19
N ILE A 192 10.02 -10.86 12.04
CA ILE A 192 8.74 -11.49 11.68
C ILE A 192 8.36 -12.55 12.71
N ILE A 193 9.31 -13.43 13.05
CA ILE A 193 9.14 -14.49 14.05
C ILE A 193 8.77 -13.89 15.40
N GLU A 194 9.53 -12.92 15.90
CA GLU A 194 9.28 -12.25 17.18
C GLU A 194 7.88 -11.63 17.24
N ASN A 195 7.44 -11.01 16.17
CA ASN A 195 6.10 -10.43 16.07
C ASN A 195 5.01 -11.49 16.10
N VAL A 196 5.15 -12.57 15.32
CA VAL A 196 4.15 -13.66 15.29
C VAL A 196 4.11 -14.40 16.64
N LEU A 197 5.27 -14.67 17.26
CA LEU A 197 5.33 -15.30 18.58
C LEU A 197 4.69 -14.41 19.65
N ARG A 198 4.87 -13.10 19.58
CA ARG A 198 4.20 -12.13 20.46
C ARG A 198 2.69 -12.15 20.27
N GLN A 199 2.21 -12.20 19.02
CA GLN A 199 0.78 -12.32 18.73
C GLN A 199 0.18 -13.60 19.34
N LEU A 200 0.88 -14.73 19.22
CA LEU A 200 0.48 -16.00 19.81
C LEU A 200 0.49 -15.94 21.35
N ASP A 201 1.51 -15.30 21.94
CA ASP A 201 1.61 -15.15 23.40
C ASP A 201 0.45 -14.34 23.98
N TRP A 202 0.12 -13.21 23.38
CA TRP A 202 -1.01 -12.36 23.77
C TRP A 202 -2.37 -13.03 23.55
N ALA A 203 -2.45 -14.00 22.61
CA ALA A 203 -3.66 -14.74 22.29
C ALA A 203 -3.87 -16.02 23.12
N LYS A 204 -2.97 -16.35 24.07
CA LYS A 204 -3.09 -17.57 24.88
C LYS A 204 -4.37 -17.61 25.69
N GLU A 205 -4.75 -16.47 26.25
CA GLU A 205 -5.97 -16.33 27.02
C GLU A 205 -7.05 -15.63 26.16
N GLN A 206 -8.32 -15.95 26.41
CA GLN A 206 -9.45 -15.22 25.84
C GLN A 206 -9.97 -14.21 26.84
N ALA A 207 -10.26 -13.01 26.37
CA ALA A 207 -10.83 -11.95 27.16
C ALA A 207 -12.17 -11.48 26.56
N LYS A 208 -13.07 -10.99 27.41
CA LYS A 208 -14.33 -10.37 26.99
C LYS A 208 -14.29 -8.88 27.25
N ILE A 209 -14.84 -8.11 26.32
CA ILE A 209 -15.07 -6.69 26.48
C ILE A 209 -16.56 -6.41 26.36
N ALA A 210 -17.08 -5.49 27.16
CA ALA A 210 -18.47 -5.10 27.05
C ALA A 210 -18.69 -4.21 25.82
N SER A 211 -19.88 -4.33 25.22
CA SER A 211 -20.31 -3.39 24.18
C SER A 211 -20.36 -1.96 24.70
N GLY A 212 -19.84 -1.01 23.95
CA GLY A 212 -19.75 0.38 24.39
C GLY A 212 -18.73 1.19 23.60
N THR A 213 -18.25 2.26 24.21
CA THR A 213 -17.19 3.09 23.63
C THR A 213 -15.94 3.00 24.50
N VAL A 214 -14.84 2.59 23.92
CA VAL A 214 -13.57 2.37 24.63
C VAL A 214 -12.39 2.99 23.85
N PRO A 215 -11.28 3.28 24.54
CA PRO A 215 -10.02 3.61 23.88
C PRO A 215 -9.47 2.41 23.12
N VAL A 216 -8.83 2.69 21.98
CA VAL A 216 -8.28 1.67 21.09
C VAL A 216 -6.90 2.09 20.59
N ILE A 217 -5.94 1.19 20.68
CA ILE A 217 -4.66 1.29 19.97
C ILE A 217 -4.76 0.48 18.68
N PHE A 218 -4.65 1.12 17.54
CA PHE A 218 -4.41 0.43 16.28
C PHE A 218 -2.90 0.19 16.15
N THR A 219 -2.48 -1.07 15.99
CA THR A 219 -1.10 -1.37 15.62
C THR A 219 -0.79 -0.84 14.21
N PRO A 220 0.45 -0.81 13.74
CA PRO A 220 0.74 -0.46 12.34
C PRO A 220 -0.11 -1.24 11.32
N HIS A 221 -0.33 -2.56 11.53
CA HIS A 221 -1.23 -3.36 10.71
C HIS A 221 -2.69 -2.92 10.86
N GLY A 222 -3.13 -2.64 12.08
CA GLY A 222 -4.48 -2.14 12.36
C GLY A 222 -4.75 -0.79 11.70
N VAL A 223 -3.77 0.11 11.67
CA VAL A 223 -3.81 1.37 10.92
C VAL A 223 -3.99 1.10 9.44
N GLY A 224 -3.17 0.20 8.86
CA GLY A 224 -3.26 -0.22 7.46
C GLY A 224 -4.65 -0.75 7.09
N ASN A 225 -5.24 -1.59 7.96
CA ASN A 225 -6.54 -2.23 7.72
C ASN A 225 -7.75 -1.30 7.90
N ALA A 226 -7.68 -0.34 8.84
CA ALA A 226 -8.85 0.45 9.23
C ALA A 226 -8.85 1.88 8.69
N LEU A 227 -7.68 2.54 8.62
CA LEU A 227 -7.63 3.99 8.47
C LEU A 227 -7.20 4.45 7.08
N ILE A 228 -6.49 3.61 6.32
CA ILE A 228 -5.81 4.05 5.08
C ILE A 228 -6.78 4.23 3.91
N ALA A 229 -7.71 3.31 3.67
CA ALA A 229 -8.59 3.36 2.50
C ALA A 229 -9.46 4.65 2.44
N PRO A 230 -10.09 5.11 3.54
CA PRO A 230 -10.78 6.40 3.55
C PRO A 230 -9.87 7.59 3.29
N LEU A 231 -8.66 7.59 3.88
CA LEU A 231 -7.70 8.68 3.70
C LEU A 231 -7.22 8.77 2.26
N THR A 232 -6.75 7.67 1.68
CA THR A 232 -6.28 7.65 0.30
C THR A 232 -7.39 8.10 -0.66
N SER A 233 -8.61 7.62 -0.48
CA SER A 233 -9.75 8.04 -1.29
C SER A 233 -10.03 9.54 -1.16
N ALA A 234 -10.01 10.10 0.05
CA ALA A 234 -10.31 11.51 0.28
C ALA A 234 -9.29 12.48 -0.33
N PHE A 235 -8.02 12.09 -0.35
CA PHE A 235 -6.93 12.89 -0.91
C PHE A 235 -6.76 12.73 -2.43
N SER A 236 -7.51 11.83 -3.08
CA SER A 236 -7.47 11.67 -4.52
C SER A 236 -8.02 12.89 -5.24
N GLY A 237 -7.21 13.52 -6.09
CA GLY A 237 -7.61 14.65 -6.91
C GLY A 237 -8.82 14.35 -7.80
N ARG A 238 -8.99 13.09 -8.21
CA ARG A 238 -10.18 12.63 -8.93
C ARG A 238 -11.43 12.75 -8.06
N MET A 239 -11.39 12.26 -6.81
CA MET A 239 -12.55 12.34 -5.89
C MET A 239 -12.89 13.79 -5.53
N VAL A 240 -11.87 14.64 -5.44
CA VAL A 240 -12.06 16.09 -5.22
C VAL A 240 -12.78 16.74 -6.41
N LEU A 241 -12.34 16.45 -7.64
CA LEU A 241 -12.94 16.99 -8.86
C LEU A 241 -14.39 16.51 -9.07
N GLU A 242 -14.66 15.25 -8.78
CA GLU A 242 -16.01 14.67 -8.82
C GLU A 242 -16.93 15.19 -7.70
N GLY A 243 -16.39 15.96 -6.74
CA GLY A 243 -17.13 16.47 -5.59
C GLY A 243 -17.49 15.41 -4.54
N ALA A 244 -16.86 14.24 -4.62
CA ALA A 244 -17.10 13.11 -3.73
C ALA A 244 -16.20 13.15 -2.47
N SER A 245 -15.04 13.82 -2.53
CA SER A 245 -14.15 13.95 -1.38
C SER A 245 -14.74 14.87 -0.30
N PRO A 246 -14.77 14.42 0.98
CA PRO A 246 -15.15 15.27 2.11
C PRO A 246 -14.12 16.38 2.40
N LEU A 247 -12.93 16.28 1.82
CA LEU A 247 -11.85 17.28 1.95
C LEU A 247 -11.87 18.32 0.81
N LYS A 248 -12.82 18.21 -0.13
CA LYS A 248 -13.01 19.24 -1.13
C LYS A 248 -13.15 20.61 -0.48
N ASP A 249 -12.48 21.60 -1.01
CA ASP A 249 -12.46 23.00 -0.52
C ASP A 249 -11.88 23.17 0.91
N LYS A 250 -11.12 22.16 1.41
CA LYS A 250 -10.56 22.13 2.77
C LYS A 250 -9.04 22.37 2.83
N LEU A 251 -8.40 22.71 1.72
CA LEU A 251 -6.98 23.06 1.71
C LEU A 251 -6.70 24.25 2.66
N GLY A 252 -5.67 24.09 3.50
CA GLY A 252 -5.28 25.07 4.51
C GLY A 252 -6.10 25.02 5.81
N GLU A 253 -7.14 24.19 5.90
CA GLU A 253 -7.90 24.04 7.15
C GLU A 253 -7.23 23.03 8.11
N SER A 254 -7.20 23.37 9.39
CA SER A 254 -6.78 22.45 10.47
C SER A 254 -7.95 21.57 10.85
N LEU A 255 -7.98 20.36 10.28
CA LEU A 255 -9.09 19.41 10.44
C LEU A 255 -8.72 18.20 11.28
N PHE A 256 -7.44 17.94 11.49
CA PHE A 256 -6.91 16.76 12.16
C PHE A 256 -6.10 17.16 13.40
N SER A 257 -5.71 16.16 14.20
CA SER A 257 -4.84 16.39 15.36
C SER A 257 -3.53 17.07 14.92
N PRO A 258 -3.05 18.10 15.67
CA PRO A 258 -1.75 18.72 15.38
C PRO A 258 -0.55 17.77 15.42
N SER A 259 -0.69 16.61 16.08
CA SER A 259 0.33 15.55 16.09
C SER A 259 0.38 14.75 14.78
N LEU A 260 -0.64 14.86 13.93
CA LEU A 260 -0.75 14.04 12.72
C LEU A 260 -0.07 14.71 11.53
N THR A 261 0.91 14.02 10.96
CA THR A 261 1.50 14.34 9.66
C THR A 261 1.42 13.12 8.75
N ILE A 262 0.92 13.30 7.53
CA ILE A 262 0.82 12.25 6.50
C ILE A 262 1.37 12.78 5.20
N THR A 263 2.31 12.03 4.62
CA THR A 263 2.99 12.40 3.37
C THR A 263 2.92 11.26 2.37
N ASP A 264 2.71 11.53 1.11
CA ASP A 264 3.04 10.59 0.03
C ASP A 264 4.51 10.79 -0.35
N ASN A 265 5.36 9.80 -0.06
CA ASN A 265 6.81 9.93 -0.25
C ASN A 265 7.45 8.64 -0.80
N ALA A 266 7.60 8.57 -2.12
CA ALA A 266 8.31 7.49 -2.79
C ALA A 266 9.78 7.84 -3.13
N THR A 267 10.39 8.81 -2.42
CA THR A 267 11.75 9.29 -2.70
C THR A 267 12.82 8.72 -1.75
N GLU A 268 12.44 7.88 -0.82
CA GLU A 268 13.37 7.21 0.09
C GLU A 268 14.15 6.11 -0.65
N ASP A 269 15.44 5.98 -0.34
CA ASP A 269 16.29 4.97 -0.97
C ASP A 269 15.91 3.56 -0.49
N TYR A 270 15.80 2.63 -1.44
CA TYR A 270 15.62 1.20 -1.23
C TYR A 270 14.33 0.76 -0.52
N GLU A 271 13.34 1.62 -0.39
CA GLU A 271 12.01 1.20 0.03
C GLU A 271 11.24 0.56 -1.14
N ALA A 272 10.36 -0.38 -0.84
CA ALA A 272 9.69 -1.20 -1.86
C ALA A 272 8.80 -0.39 -2.83
N ALA A 273 8.28 0.75 -2.38
CA ALA A 273 7.44 1.65 -3.17
C ALA A 273 8.22 2.82 -3.82
N SER A 274 9.54 2.85 -3.68
CA SER A 274 10.36 3.96 -4.18
C SER A 274 10.44 3.98 -5.70
N ALA A 275 10.36 5.17 -6.26
CA ALA A 275 10.45 5.38 -7.71
C ALA A 275 11.00 6.79 -8.01
N PRO A 276 11.76 6.98 -9.10
CA PRO A 276 12.18 8.31 -9.55
C PRO A 276 11.07 9.08 -10.29
N PHE A 277 10.12 8.37 -10.89
CA PHE A 277 8.99 8.93 -11.63
C PHE A 277 7.78 7.97 -11.59
N ASP A 278 6.59 8.53 -11.77
CA ASP A 278 5.33 7.80 -11.87
C ASP A 278 5.12 7.13 -13.24
N ASP A 279 4.01 6.41 -13.42
CA ASP A 279 3.70 5.71 -14.67
C ASP A 279 3.31 6.63 -15.84
N GLU A 280 3.41 7.95 -15.66
CA GLU A 280 3.28 8.97 -16.71
C GLU A 280 4.63 9.65 -17.01
N GLY A 281 5.71 9.26 -16.32
CA GLY A 281 7.03 9.86 -16.45
C GLY A 281 7.17 11.21 -15.76
N VAL A 282 6.27 11.54 -14.85
CA VAL A 282 6.38 12.73 -14.00
C VAL A 282 7.24 12.40 -12.78
N ALA A 283 8.20 13.27 -12.47
CA ALA A 283 9.05 13.09 -11.30
C ALA A 283 8.22 12.97 -10.01
N VAL A 284 8.45 11.91 -9.24
CA VAL A 284 7.87 11.78 -7.91
C VAL A 284 8.51 12.78 -6.94
N ARG A 285 7.78 13.11 -5.90
CA ARG A 285 8.26 14.01 -4.84
C ARG A 285 7.60 13.67 -3.51
N SER A 286 8.19 14.11 -2.44
CA SER A 286 7.51 14.10 -1.14
C SER A 286 6.38 15.13 -1.15
N THR A 287 5.14 14.65 -1.05
CA THR A 287 3.92 15.48 -1.10
C THR A 287 3.20 15.38 0.25
N PRO A 288 3.29 16.40 1.13
CA PRO A 288 2.55 16.40 2.38
C PRO A 288 1.05 16.52 2.08
N LEU A 289 0.27 15.55 2.54
CA LEU A 289 -1.20 15.53 2.46
C LEU A 289 -1.81 16.19 3.69
N ILE A 290 -1.29 15.81 4.86
CA ILE A 290 -1.60 16.43 6.15
C ILE A 290 -0.28 16.83 6.79
N ASN A 291 -0.16 18.08 7.21
CA ASN A 291 0.98 18.59 7.95
C ASN A 291 0.53 19.20 9.26
N GLN A 292 0.90 18.56 10.37
CA GLN A 292 0.51 18.99 11.72
C GLN A 292 -1.01 19.29 11.83
N GLY A 293 -1.81 18.36 11.27
CA GLY A 293 -3.27 18.44 11.29
C GLY A 293 -3.90 19.31 10.21
N VAL A 294 -3.11 20.05 9.43
CA VAL A 294 -3.58 20.92 8.32
C VAL A 294 -3.62 20.14 7.03
N VAL A 295 -4.71 20.23 6.28
CA VAL A 295 -4.84 19.70 4.92
C VAL A 295 -4.01 20.53 3.94
N GLU A 296 -2.93 19.97 3.37
CA GLU A 296 -2.00 20.75 2.55
C GLU A 296 -2.15 20.50 1.05
N ASN A 297 -2.25 19.25 0.63
CA ASN A 297 -2.31 18.92 -0.79
C ASN A 297 -3.29 17.76 -1.05
N PHE A 298 -3.68 17.66 -2.31
CA PHE A 298 -4.25 16.46 -2.91
C PHE A 298 -3.24 15.88 -3.89
N TYR A 299 -3.31 14.58 -4.19
CA TYR A 299 -2.45 13.97 -5.19
C TYR A 299 -3.17 13.84 -6.54
N TYR A 300 -2.44 14.06 -7.63
CA TYR A 300 -2.94 14.17 -8.98
C TYR A 300 -2.06 13.43 -9.99
N ASP A 301 -2.69 12.79 -10.98
CA ASP A 301 -2.07 12.45 -12.26
C ASP A 301 -2.08 13.66 -13.22
N LEU A 302 -1.57 13.51 -14.42
CA LEU A 302 -1.55 14.59 -15.43
C LEU A 302 -2.96 15.06 -15.79
N HIS A 303 -3.89 14.14 -15.97
CA HIS A 303 -5.24 14.47 -16.41
C HIS A 303 -6.04 15.21 -15.34
N THR A 304 -6.07 14.70 -14.13
CA THR A 304 -6.80 15.33 -13.02
C THR A 304 -6.15 16.64 -12.58
N ALA A 305 -4.83 16.74 -12.63
CA ALA A 305 -4.13 17.99 -12.36
C ALA A 305 -4.54 19.09 -13.35
N ALA A 306 -4.59 18.78 -14.65
CA ALA A 306 -5.02 19.73 -15.66
C ALA A 306 -6.48 20.16 -15.49
N LEU A 307 -7.37 19.24 -15.09
CA LEU A 307 -8.76 19.56 -14.77
C LEU A 307 -8.90 20.44 -13.53
N ALA A 308 -8.02 20.24 -12.54
CA ALA A 308 -7.97 21.04 -11.33
C ALA A 308 -7.26 22.38 -11.51
N GLY A 309 -6.63 22.66 -12.67
CA GLY A 309 -5.84 23.84 -12.93
C GLY A 309 -4.53 23.88 -12.12
N THR A 310 -3.95 22.72 -11.81
CA THR A 310 -2.70 22.54 -11.06
C THR A 310 -1.72 21.64 -11.84
N GLN A 311 -0.60 21.31 -11.21
CA GLN A 311 0.40 20.40 -11.77
C GLN A 311 0.24 18.99 -11.17
N SER A 312 0.59 17.95 -11.97
CA SER A 312 0.70 16.59 -11.46
C SER A 312 1.65 16.52 -10.27
N THR A 313 1.31 15.70 -9.30
CA THR A 313 2.12 15.44 -8.11
C THR A 313 3.10 14.28 -8.29
N GLY A 314 3.13 13.65 -9.48
CA GLY A 314 3.89 12.42 -9.72
C GLY A 314 3.15 11.21 -9.15
N ASN A 315 1.83 11.20 -9.32
CA ASN A 315 0.94 10.16 -8.79
C ASN A 315 0.10 9.49 -9.88
N GLY A 316 0.55 9.51 -11.11
CA GLY A 316 -0.08 8.77 -12.20
C GLY A 316 0.24 7.29 -12.09
N ASN A 317 -0.74 6.47 -11.72
CA ASN A 317 -0.56 5.03 -11.51
C ASN A 317 -1.37 4.23 -12.54
N ARG A 318 -0.76 3.15 -13.12
CA ARG A 318 -1.37 2.25 -14.08
C ARG A 318 -1.64 0.88 -13.47
N SER A 319 -2.88 0.57 -13.20
CA SER A 319 -3.27 -0.78 -12.81
C SER A 319 -3.30 -1.68 -14.05
N GLY A 320 -2.42 -2.72 -14.08
CA GLY A 320 -2.41 -3.72 -15.15
C GLY A 320 -2.18 -3.17 -16.55
N GLY A 321 -1.49 -2.03 -16.69
CA GLY A 321 -1.26 -1.37 -17.99
C GLY A 321 -2.42 -0.53 -18.49
N GLY A 322 -3.40 -0.21 -17.65
CA GLY A 322 -4.55 0.66 -17.95
C GLY A 322 -4.17 2.12 -18.22
N LEU A 323 -5.18 2.96 -18.43
CA LEU A 323 -4.98 4.41 -18.39
C LEU A 323 -4.55 4.84 -16.99
N PRO A 324 -3.61 5.80 -16.86
CA PRO A 324 -3.24 6.35 -15.58
C PRO A 324 -4.42 6.93 -14.82
N SER A 325 -4.37 6.81 -13.53
CA SER A 325 -5.27 7.46 -12.58
C SER A 325 -4.52 7.88 -11.33
N PRO A 326 -4.99 8.87 -10.57
CA PRO A 326 -4.31 9.25 -9.34
C PRO A 326 -4.23 8.08 -8.35
N GLY A 327 -3.03 7.77 -7.88
CA GLY A 327 -2.75 6.74 -6.88
C GLY A 327 -1.66 7.20 -5.92
N ILE A 328 -1.72 6.74 -4.67
CA ILE A 328 -0.64 6.94 -3.70
C ILE A 328 0.55 6.09 -4.12
N ASN A 329 1.74 6.65 -4.02
CA ASN A 329 3.00 5.93 -4.23
C ASN A 329 3.43 5.23 -2.93
N ALA A 330 3.75 6.00 -1.89
CA ALA A 330 4.12 5.51 -0.57
C ALA A 330 3.54 6.41 0.52
N LEU A 331 2.54 5.92 1.24
CA LEU A 331 1.93 6.68 2.33
C LEU A 331 2.74 6.55 3.60
N VAL A 332 3.24 7.67 4.10
CA VAL A 332 4.05 7.75 5.32
C VAL A 332 3.30 8.54 6.37
N ILE A 333 2.95 7.90 7.47
CA ILE A 333 2.42 8.56 8.68
C ILE A 333 3.61 8.83 9.59
N GLY A 334 3.78 10.11 9.97
CA GLY A 334 4.86 10.52 10.85
C GLY A 334 4.76 9.88 12.23
N GLU A 335 5.90 9.45 12.78
CA GLU A 335 5.96 8.93 14.13
C GLU A 335 5.74 10.04 15.17
N GLY A 336 5.19 9.63 16.31
CA GLY A 336 5.22 10.40 17.55
C GLY A 336 6.37 9.95 18.45
N ASP A 337 6.29 10.32 19.71
CA ASP A 337 7.31 10.04 20.73
C ASP A 337 6.83 9.09 21.83
N THR A 338 5.59 8.60 21.75
CA THR A 338 5.01 7.70 22.75
C THR A 338 5.29 6.23 22.39
N SER A 339 5.91 5.49 23.28
CA SER A 339 6.13 4.06 23.06
C SER A 339 4.81 3.26 23.15
N PHE A 340 4.75 2.11 22.49
CA PHE A 340 3.60 1.21 22.51
C PHE A 340 3.22 0.78 23.95
N ASP A 341 4.21 0.51 24.78
CA ASP A 341 4.02 0.12 26.18
C ASP A 341 3.45 1.28 27.02
N GLU A 342 3.85 2.53 26.77
CA GLU A 342 3.26 3.70 27.44
C GLU A 342 1.80 3.89 27.05
N MET A 343 1.43 3.67 25.78
CA MET A 343 0.04 3.70 25.35
C MET A 343 -0.82 2.65 26.09
N ILE A 344 -0.29 1.41 26.22
CA ILE A 344 -0.97 0.34 26.95
C ILE A 344 -1.14 0.73 28.42
N ALA A 345 -0.09 1.25 29.05
CA ALA A 345 -0.10 1.62 30.45
C ALA A 345 -1.12 2.72 30.81
N ASP A 346 -1.43 3.60 29.87
CA ASP A 346 -2.42 4.68 30.03
C ASP A 346 -3.88 4.16 30.04
N ILE A 347 -4.14 2.97 29.51
CA ILE A 347 -5.50 2.45 29.30
C ILE A 347 -5.97 1.63 30.49
N LYS A 348 -7.07 2.06 31.13
CA LYS A 348 -7.73 1.30 32.19
C LYS A 348 -8.53 0.11 31.64
N GLU A 349 -9.30 0.31 30.58
CA GLU A 349 -10.00 -0.71 29.82
C GLU A 349 -10.08 -0.26 28.37
N GLY A 350 -9.66 -1.12 27.45
CA GLY A 350 -9.63 -0.81 26.02
C GLY A 350 -9.20 -1.99 25.17
N LEU A 351 -8.89 -1.71 23.92
CA LEU A 351 -8.48 -2.72 22.92
C LEU A 351 -7.19 -2.34 22.22
N ILE A 352 -6.46 -3.36 21.83
CA ILE A 352 -5.47 -3.31 20.73
C ILE A 352 -6.13 -3.97 19.53
N ILE A 353 -6.06 -3.33 18.36
CA ILE A 353 -6.55 -3.86 17.09
C ILE A 353 -5.36 -4.04 16.15
N ASP A 354 -5.15 -5.28 15.74
CA ASP A 354 -4.08 -5.64 14.81
C ASP A 354 -4.65 -6.00 13.42
N GLN A 355 -5.74 -6.78 13.38
CA GLN A 355 -6.36 -7.18 12.13
C GLN A 355 -7.88 -7.08 12.19
N LEU A 356 -8.46 -6.56 11.11
CA LEU A 356 -9.90 -6.46 10.90
C LEU A 356 -10.31 -7.24 9.66
N MET A 357 -11.45 -7.88 9.72
CA MET A 357 -12.14 -8.43 8.57
C MET A 357 -13.30 -7.51 8.18
N GLY A 358 -13.31 -7.06 6.94
CA GLY A 358 -14.35 -6.18 6.44
C GLY A 358 -14.19 -4.70 6.83
N GLY A 359 -13.02 -4.27 7.29
CA GLY A 359 -12.74 -2.88 7.68
C GLY A 359 -13.09 -1.84 6.61
N GLU A 360 -13.05 -2.25 5.35
CA GLU A 360 -13.40 -1.42 4.19
C GLU A 360 -14.89 -1.49 3.81
N GLN A 361 -15.73 -2.11 4.64
CA GLN A 361 -17.18 -2.15 4.39
C GLN A 361 -17.83 -0.90 4.96
N GLY A 362 -18.64 -0.22 4.15
CA GLY A 362 -19.34 0.99 4.55
C GLY A 362 -19.15 2.14 3.58
N ASN A 363 -19.38 3.36 4.05
CA ASN A 363 -19.15 4.58 3.28
C ASN A 363 -17.68 5.02 3.39
N ILE A 364 -16.81 4.38 2.60
CA ILE A 364 -15.35 4.66 2.60
C ILE A 364 -15.07 6.15 2.39
N LEU A 365 -15.71 6.78 1.40
CA LEU A 365 -15.52 8.22 1.14
C LEU A 365 -16.00 9.10 2.29
N GLY A 366 -17.07 8.69 2.99
CA GLY A 366 -17.52 9.36 4.21
C GLY A 366 -16.61 9.13 5.41
N GLY A 367 -15.63 8.25 5.30
CA GLY A 367 -14.68 7.90 6.36
C GLY A 367 -15.13 6.78 7.27
N ASP A 368 -16.27 6.18 7.00
CA ASP A 368 -16.81 5.13 7.87
C ASP A 368 -16.05 3.82 7.65
N PHE A 369 -15.66 3.19 8.75
CA PHE A 369 -15.17 1.83 8.76
C PHE A 369 -15.93 0.99 9.77
N SER A 370 -16.09 -0.29 9.48
CA SER A 370 -16.70 -1.27 10.36
C SER A 370 -16.12 -2.64 10.04
N GLY A 371 -15.68 -3.37 11.06
CA GLY A 371 -15.08 -4.68 10.83
C GLY A 371 -15.14 -5.59 12.05
N ASN A 372 -15.14 -6.89 11.79
CA ASN A 372 -14.91 -7.89 12.82
C ASN A 372 -13.43 -7.92 13.19
N VAL A 373 -13.14 -7.93 14.48
CA VAL A 373 -11.77 -8.07 14.99
C VAL A 373 -11.30 -9.50 14.76
N LEU A 374 -10.42 -9.69 13.77
CA LEU A 374 -9.77 -10.97 13.53
C LEU A 374 -8.65 -11.22 14.54
N LEU A 375 -7.83 -10.20 14.78
CA LEU A 375 -6.79 -10.21 15.78
C LEU A 375 -6.83 -8.90 16.57
N GLY A 376 -7.10 -9.02 17.84
CA GLY A 376 -7.12 -7.91 18.78
C GLY A 376 -7.12 -8.39 20.21
N TYR A 377 -6.72 -7.50 21.11
CA TYR A 377 -6.46 -7.86 22.49
C TYR A 377 -7.12 -6.87 23.43
N LYS A 378 -7.62 -7.38 24.59
CA LYS A 378 -8.13 -6.53 25.66
C LYS A 378 -6.98 -6.00 26.50
N ILE A 379 -7.04 -4.70 26.78
CA ILE A 379 -6.23 -4.06 27.81
C ILE A 379 -7.08 -3.89 29.06
N GLU A 380 -6.53 -4.24 30.21
CA GLU A 380 -7.14 -4.00 31.52
C GLU A 380 -6.08 -3.54 32.51
N ASN A 381 -6.29 -2.35 33.10
CA ASN A 381 -5.37 -1.73 34.06
C ASN A 381 -3.91 -1.66 33.55
N GLY A 382 -3.72 -1.20 32.33
CA GLY A 382 -2.41 -1.04 31.72
C GLY A 382 -1.73 -2.34 31.31
N LYS A 383 -2.47 -3.44 31.15
CA LYS A 383 -1.91 -4.75 30.77
C LYS A 383 -2.79 -5.45 29.73
N ILE A 384 -2.16 -6.15 28.81
CA ILE A 384 -2.85 -7.06 27.90
C ILE A 384 -3.28 -8.29 28.69
N VAL A 385 -4.59 -8.60 28.64
CA VAL A 385 -5.17 -9.71 29.44
C VAL A 385 -5.67 -10.86 28.57
N GLY A 386 -5.68 -10.71 27.24
CA GLY A 386 -6.02 -11.79 26.33
C GLY A 386 -6.67 -11.29 25.03
N ARG A 387 -6.89 -12.23 24.11
CA ARG A 387 -7.52 -11.99 22.80
C ARG A 387 -9.02 -11.80 22.94
N VAL A 388 -9.58 -10.82 22.25
CA VAL A 388 -11.03 -10.67 22.11
C VAL A 388 -11.55 -11.51 20.94
N LYS A 389 -12.80 -11.96 21.06
CA LYS A 389 -13.52 -12.77 20.08
C LYS A 389 -14.94 -12.25 19.89
N ASN A 390 -15.56 -12.52 18.73
CA ASN A 390 -16.92 -12.07 18.41
C ASN A 390 -17.11 -10.58 18.70
N THR A 391 -16.12 -9.79 18.34
CA THR A 391 -16.05 -8.37 18.62
C THR A 391 -16.01 -7.61 17.31
N MET A 392 -16.87 -6.64 17.15
CA MET A 392 -16.88 -5.70 16.04
C MET A 392 -16.48 -4.32 16.54
N ILE A 393 -15.77 -3.58 15.72
CA ILE A 393 -15.54 -2.16 15.92
C ILE A 393 -16.10 -1.37 14.76
N HIS A 394 -16.55 -0.15 15.04
CA HIS A 394 -16.92 0.80 14.02
C HIS A 394 -16.52 2.22 14.41
N GLY A 395 -16.23 3.04 13.41
CA GLY A 395 -15.85 4.43 13.61
C GLY A 395 -15.85 5.20 12.32
N ASN A 396 -15.46 6.47 12.43
CA ASN A 396 -15.23 7.34 11.29
C ASN A 396 -13.80 7.90 11.36
N VAL A 397 -13.00 7.59 10.35
CA VAL A 397 -11.57 7.93 10.31
C VAL A 397 -11.31 9.42 10.49
N TYR A 398 -12.12 10.27 9.84
CA TYR A 398 -11.92 11.72 9.93
C TYR A 398 -12.22 12.25 11.34
N GLN A 399 -13.16 11.64 12.05
CA GLN A 399 -13.46 12.03 13.44
C GLN A 399 -12.40 11.51 14.42
N LEU A 400 -11.92 10.27 14.21
CA LEU A 400 -10.86 9.68 15.03
C LEU A 400 -9.57 10.46 14.95
N LEU A 401 -9.17 10.83 13.75
CA LEU A 401 -7.89 11.53 13.51
C LEU A 401 -7.94 13.02 13.91
N LYS A 402 -9.09 13.55 14.31
CA LYS A 402 -9.20 14.87 14.95
C LYS A 402 -8.73 14.88 16.39
N ASP A 403 -8.91 13.77 17.11
CA ASP A 403 -8.67 13.65 18.56
C ASP A 403 -7.86 12.38 18.84
N VAL A 404 -6.63 12.35 18.31
CA VAL A 404 -5.67 11.26 18.54
C VAL A 404 -5.07 11.44 19.92
N ALA A 405 -5.11 10.40 20.75
CA ALA A 405 -4.53 10.41 22.09
C ALA A 405 -3.00 10.41 22.04
N ALA A 406 -2.43 9.54 21.20
CA ALA A 406 -1.00 9.47 20.96
C ALA A 406 -0.70 8.81 19.60
N ILE A 407 0.45 9.14 19.03
CA ILE A 407 1.06 8.47 17.87
C ILE A 407 2.33 7.78 18.36
N GLY A 408 2.54 6.54 17.93
CA GLY A 408 3.64 5.70 18.35
C GLY A 408 5.00 6.11 17.78
N SER A 409 6.04 5.68 18.48
CA SER A 409 7.44 5.72 18.02
C SER A 409 7.87 4.36 17.42
N ASP A 410 6.90 3.53 17.04
CA ASP A 410 7.05 2.15 16.58
C ASP A 410 6.70 1.99 15.10
N GLY A 411 6.96 3.03 14.31
CA GLY A 411 6.66 3.06 12.87
C GLY A 411 7.34 1.93 12.12
N ARG A 412 6.59 1.32 11.21
CA ARG A 412 7.09 0.27 10.33
C ARG A 412 6.33 0.24 8.99
N TRP A 413 6.96 -0.37 8.00
CA TRP A 413 6.28 -0.65 6.74
C TRP A 413 5.24 -1.77 6.91
N VAL A 414 4.02 -1.52 6.46
CA VAL A 414 2.92 -2.47 6.35
C VAL A 414 2.66 -2.70 4.86
N GLY A 415 2.90 -3.92 4.41
CA GLY A 415 2.98 -4.19 2.98
C GLY A 415 4.15 -3.46 2.33
N SER A 416 4.02 -3.11 1.06
CA SER A 416 5.08 -2.47 0.28
C SER A 416 5.01 -0.94 0.25
N SER A 417 3.91 -0.31 0.69
CA SER A 417 3.64 1.10 0.38
C SER A 417 3.05 1.94 1.52
N ILE A 418 2.90 1.38 2.72
CA ILE A 418 2.37 2.10 3.89
C ILE A 418 3.37 2.05 5.02
N TYR A 419 3.88 3.21 5.45
CA TYR A 419 4.64 3.33 6.69
C TYR A 419 3.73 3.92 7.77
N ALA A 420 3.51 3.17 8.83
CA ALA A 420 2.61 3.59 9.89
C ALA A 420 3.17 3.23 11.27
N PRO A 421 3.08 4.15 12.25
CA PRO A 421 3.20 3.87 13.67
C PRO A 421 1.87 3.36 14.23
N SER A 422 1.87 2.87 15.46
CA SER A 422 0.64 2.67 16.22
C SER A 422 -0.08 3.99 16.45
N ILE A 423 -1.43 3.96 16.40
CA ILE A 423 -2.28 5.12 16.67
C ILE A 423 -3.23 4.81 17.80
N TYR A 424 -3.15 5.59 18.88
CA TYR A 424 -4.04 5.50 20.00
C TYR A 424 -5.19 6.51 19.87
N CYS A 425 -6.44 6.00 19.84
CA CYS A 425 -7.67 6.76 19.73
C CYS A 425 -8.49 6.65 21.02
N HIS A 426 -9.02 7.78 21.51
CA HIS A 426 -9.75 7.85 22.79
C HIS A 426 -11.06 7.06 22.78
N LYS A 427 -11.79 7.04 21.65
CA LYS A 427 -13.20 6.57 21.63
C LYS A 427 -13.51 5.83 20.32
N ILE A 428 -13.64 4.53 20.42
CA ILE A 428 -14.12 3.66 19.33
C ILE A 428 -15.34 2.92 19.82
N SER A 429 -16.37 2.81 18.99
CA SER A 429 -17.54 1.99 19.29
C SER A 429 -17.21 0.51 19.12
N VAL A 430 -17.54 -0.27 20.12
CA VAL A 430 -17.35 -1.72 20.18
C VAL A 430 -18.70 -2.39 20.38
N ALA A 431 -18.96 -3.44 19.60
CA ALA A 431 -20.04 -4.37 19.79
C ALA A 431 -19.44 -5.76 20.02
N SER A 432 -19.76 -6.38 21.15
CA SER A 432 -19.23 -7.71 21.52
C SER A 432 -20.35 -8.57 22.11
N GLU A 433 -20.28 -9.91 21.88
CA GLU A 433 -21.19 -10.91 22.43
C GLU A 433 -20.73 -11.45 23.79
#